data_1f3b84cc01742fff027abce18b62cd4a
#
_entry.id   1f3b84cc01742fff027abce18b62cd4a
#
_cell.length_a   1.000
_cell.length_b   1.000
_cell.length_c   1.000
_cell.angle_alpha   90.00
_cell.angle_beta   90.00
_cell.angle_gamma   90.00
#
_symmetry.space_group_name_H-M   'P 1'
#
loop_
_entity.id
_entity.type
_entity.pdbx_description
1 polymer ?
#
loop_
_entity_poly.entity_id
_entity_poly.type
_entity_poly.pdbx_seq_one_letter_code
_entity_poly.pdbx_strand_id
1 'polypeptide(L)'
;MKKFAAFTAVVLAVSMFLTACGGATSTSAGSTDASGTVSTATGDKTELVIWLTPQWKGVFSGDEPGADYDSFCIEAGKRYTENVNPNVTVKVEVIPGDNRDEKLNVAMSTNTLPDIVYEGGFTMSSFYHKGAIVPLNDIITDEDRADIADGIWENCMVEDGIFIFPFSHMPGTLAYNADMFKQAGLEDKIGGEYEIATWTPEEYKEILQTLKDNLPGVYPMSLFAMNNQADTWNLSYLRMFGNEFFGEDGHLVVNEPSGVKALEYILDLYNNGLTVPGAESLTSNDCNAMFQNQQIAISFTNSTLMTTLKTDMENGTVEPFDVRLANIPGDPDPKSFTYVSGFMAMDTGDEERIALAKDFIRYVCTDPELVMASKNTLPVRASVTEAVGDELPYLAAYTENSKYIFNFSNNIAGYNELRNVLFPELQSALTGEKTAQEALDSYVEKGNVVIDEGRAGSVIYNQ
;
A
#
# COMPACT_ATOMS: atom_id res chain seq x y z
N MET A 1 30.11 45.55 17.50
CA MET A 1 29.15 46.66 17.65
C MET A 1 27.75 46.09 17.63
N LYS A 2 27.03 46.33 18.69
CA LYS A 2 25.70 45.84 19.08
C LYS A 2 24.62 46.27 18.09
N LYS A 3 23.59 45.43 17.84
CA LYS A 3 22.17 45.85 17.85
C LYS A 3 21.27 44.64 18.11
N PHE A 4 20.66 44.67 19.27
CA PHE A 4 19.47 43.90 19.68
C PHE A 4 18.23 44.46 18.93
N ALA A 5 17.31 43.60 18.51
CA ALA A 5 15.95 43.99 18.20
C ALA A 5 14.99 43.07 18.94
N ALA A 6 14.11 43.71 19.70
CA ALA A 6 13.15 43.11 20.63
C ALA A 6 11.92 42.52 19.91
N PHE A 7 11.43 41.36 20.39
CA PHE A 7 10.13 40.82 20.01
C PHE A 7 9.08 41.32 21.02
N THR A 8 8.04 41.94 20.47
CA THR A 8 6.88 42.39 21.23
C THR A 8 5.78 41.33 21.14
N ALA A 9 5.38 40.81 22.29
CA ALA A 9 4.23 39.90 22.42
C ALA A 9 2.94 40.73 22.43
N VAL A 10 1.97 40.33 21.60
CA VAL A 10 0.58 40.84 21.63
C VAL A 10 -0.30 39.75 22.22
N VAL A 11 -0.85 40.03 23.39
CA VAL A 11 -1.90 39.24 24.05
C VAL A 11 -3.24 39.79 23.59
N LEU A 12 -4.08 38.98 22.97
CA LEU A 12 -5.48 39.32 22.69
C LEU A 12 -6.40 38.53 23.63
N ALA A 13 -7.11 39.26 24.48
CA ALA A 13 -8.14 38.77 25.36
C ALA A 13 -9.45 38.59 24.59
N VAL A 14 -10.08 37.43 24.74
CA VAL A 14 -11.44 37.15 24.24
C VAL A 14 -12.42 37.39 25.36
N SER A 15 -13.31 38.33 25.15
CA SER A 15 -14.44 38.65 26.05
C SER A 15 -15.68 37.84 25.66
N MET A 16 -16.22 37.09 26.64
CA MET A 16 -17.54 36.46 26.58
C MET A 16 -18.65 37.52 26.70
N PHE A 17 -19.66 37.36 25.88
CA PHE A 17 -20.98 37.96 26.14
C PHE A 17 -22.05 36.86 26.21
N LEU A 18 -22.55 36.66 27.43
CA LEU A 18 -23.82 36.00 27.71
C LEU A 18 -24.95 37.06 27.64
N THR A 19 -26.00 36.75 26.91
CA THR A 19 -27.30 37.38 27.19
C THR A 19 -28.40 36.36 27.06
N ALA A 20 -29.17 36.23 28.15
CA ALA A 20 -30.31 35.37 28.30
C ALA A 20 -31.63 36.23 28.33
N CYS A 21 -32.76 35.54 28.26
CA CYS A 21 -34.13 35.95 28.51
C CYS A 21 -34.87 36.63 27.34
N GLY A 22 -36.10 36.29 27.04
CA GLY A 22 -37.16 35.50 27.64
C GLY A 22 -38.49 35.85 26.99
N GLY A 23 -39.37 34.93 26.93
CA GLY A 23 -40.73 35.01 27.38
C GLY A 23 -41.83 35.44 26.44
N ALA A 24 -42.78 34.51 26.36
CA ALA A 24 -44.24 34.60 26.49
C ALA A 24 -45.15 34.73 25.26
N THR A 25 -45.78 33.61 25.00
CA THR A 25 -47.25 33.39 24.81
C THR A 25 -48.10 34.37 24.02
N SER A 26 -48.83 33.86 23.00
CA SER A 26 -50.30 33.84 23.04
C SER A 26 -50.94 33.02 21.93
N THR A 27 -51.90 32.27 22.31
CA THR A 27 -52.90 31.45 21.63
C THR A 27 -53.74 32.18 20.57
N SER A 28 -54.05 31.46 19.46
CA SER A 28 -55.51 31.41 19.06
C SER A 28 -55.76 30.26 18.07
N ALA A 29 -56.87 29.62 18.23
CA ALA A 29 -57.40 28.44 17.57
C ALA A 29 -58.05 28.77 16.20
N GLY A 30 -58.15 27.73 15.34
CA GLY A 30 -59.14 27.75 14.26
C GLY A 30 -58.88 26.74 13.12
N SER A 31 -59.60 25.61 13.20
CA SER A 31 -60.29 24.79 12.19
C SER A 31 -59.48 24.06 11.09
N THR A 32 -59.56 22.75 11.24
CA THR A 32 -59.85 21.66 10.29
C THR A 32 -59.79 21.94 8.78
N ASP A 33 -58.88 21.23 8.09
CA ASP A 33 -59.24 20.45 6.89
C ASP A 33 -58.33 19.21 6.74
N ALA A 34 -58.99 18.06 6.58
CA ALA A 34 -58.36 16.78 6.40
C ALA A 34 -57.96 16.61 4.94
N SER A 35 -56.66 16.58 4.66
CA SER A 35 -56.12 16.00 3.44
C SER A 35 -54.97 15.11 3.86
N GLY A 36 -55.15 13.79 3.67
CA GLY A 36 -54.18 12.80 4.05
C GLY A 36 -52.89 12.95 3.21
N THR A 37 -51.92 13.60 3.80
CA THR A 37 -50.54 13.50 3.35
C THR A 37 -49.93 12.34 4.11
N VAL A 38 -49.59 11.29 3.39
CA VAL A 38 -48.69 10.24 3.88
C VAL A 38 -47.42 10.93 4.32
N SER A 39 -47.24 11.10 5.61
CA SER A 39 -45.97 11.52 6.20
C SER A 39 -45.01 10.38 5.96
N THR A 40 -44.17 10.49 4.93
CA THR A 40 -42.95 9.75 4.88
C THR A 40 -42.12 10.20 6.08
N ALA A 41 -42.03 9.32 7.07
CA ALA A 41 -41.11 9.48 8.18
C ALA A 41 -39.70 9.54 7.54
N THR A 42 -39.12 10.72 7.49
CA THR A 42 -37.70 10.91 7.31
C THR A 42 -37.05 10.46 8.61
N GLY A 43 -36.87 9.15 8.77
CA GLY A 43 -35.93 8.64 9.78
C GLY A 43 -34.55 9.24 9.49
N ASP A 44 -33.86 9.65 10.53
CA ASP A 44 -32.48 10.13 10.37
C ASP A 44 -31.69 9.05 9.66
N LYS A 45 -31.02 9.41 8.53
CA LYS A 45 -30.17 8.48 7.79
C LYS A 45 -28.96 8.18 8.61
N THR A 46 -28.51 6.91 8.59
CA THR A 46 -27.21 6.52 9.15
C THR A 46 -26.10 6.95 8.20
N GLU A 47 -25.17 7.78 8.67
CA GLU A 47 -23.99 8.16 7.91
C GLU A 47 -22.85 7.20 8.24
N LEU A 48 -22.40 6.42 7.25
CA LEU A 48 -21.16 5.63 7.33
C LEU A 48 -19.95 6.49 6.96
N VAL A 49 -18.90 6.40 7.74
CA VAL A 49 -17.66 7.13 7.54
C VAL A 49 -16.61 6.19 6.97
N ILE A 50 -16.05 6.56 5.81
CA ILE A 50 -14.94 5.85 5.17
C ILE A 50 -13.67 6.69 5.32
N TRP A 51 -12.59 6.08 5.83
CA TRP A 51 -11.25 6.64 5.74
C TRP A 51 -10.45 5.92 4.66
N LEU A 52 -9.70 6.68 3.86
CA LEU A 52 -8.79 6.13 2.86
C LEU A 52 -7.51 6.97 2.76
N THR A 53 -6.41 6.33 2.32
CA THR A 53 -5.19 7.04 1.95
C THR A 53 -5.15 7.29 0.45
N PRO A 54 -4.37 8.28 -0.02
CA PRO A 54 -4.20 8.56 -1.44
C PRO A 54 -3.57 7.37 -2.17
N GLN A 55 -4.34 6.64 -2.99
CA GLN A 55 -3.84 5.51 -3.78
C GLN A 55 -4.07 5.71 -5.27
N TRP A 56 -5.28 6.01 -5.70
CA TRP A 56 -5.62 6.23 -7.11
C TRP A 56 -6.76 7.25 -7.22
N LYS A 57 -6.82 7.92 -8.35
CA LYS A 57 -7.84 8.94 -8.66
C LYS A 57 -8.79 8.44 -9.74
N GLY A 58 -9.99 8.96 -9.77
CA GLY A 58 -10.96 8.70 -10.81
C GLY A 58 -12.25 8.05 -10.34
N VAL A 59 -13.15 7.91 -11.28
CA VAL A 59 -14.47 7.29 -11.18
C VAL A 59 -14.66 6.29 -12.33
N PHE A 60 -15.79 5.60 -12.37
CA PHE A 60 -16.06 4.51 -13.32
C PHE A 60 -15.83 4.81 -14.80
N SER A 61 -16.11 6.03 -15.24
CA SER A 61 -16.03 6.44 -16.66
C SER A 61 -14.65 6.91 -17.08
N GLY A 62 -13.62 6.66 -16.29
CA GLY A 62 -12.30 7.24 -16.44
C GLY A 62 -12.13 8.47 -15.55
N ASP A 63 -10.94 9.06 -15.61
CA ASP A 63 -10.65 10.22 -14.81
C ASP A 63 -11.48 11.42 -15.24
N GLU A 64 -12.44 11.81 -14.42
CA GLU A 64 -13.09 13.10 -14.60
C GLU A 64 -12.06 14.20 -14.33
N PRO A 65 -12.00 15.25 -15.16
CA PRO A 65 -11.13 16.38 -14.90
C PRO A 65 -11.41 16.96 -13.51
N GLY A 66 -10.40 16.90 -12.61
CA GLY A 66 -10.52 17.34 -11.23
C GLY A 66 -10.99 16.27 -10.24
N ALA A 67 -11.14 15.00 -10.64
CA ALA A 67 -11.35 13.90 -9.71
C ALA A 67 -10.23 13.83 -8.66
N ASP A 68 -10.60 13.53 -7.43
CA ASP A 68 -9.65 13.36 -6.33
C ASP A 68 -9.70 11.91 -5.80
N TYR A 69 -8.88 11.59 -4.83
CA TYR A 69 -8.74 10.24 -4.26
C TYR A 69 -10.03 9.68 -3.64
N ASP A 70 -10.96 10.54 -3.22
CA ASP A 70 -12.24 10.16 -2.63
C ASP A 70 -13.38 9.94 -3.65
N SER A 71 -13.19 10.35 -4.91
CA SER A 71 -14.25 10.37 -5.95
C SER A 71 -14.91 9.01 -6.15
N PHE A 72 -14.15 7.92 -6.16
CA PHE A 72 -14.68 6.56 -6.29
C PHE A 72 -15.62 6.20 -5.13
N CYS A 73 -15.17 6.39 -3.88
CA CYS A 73 -15.97 6.04 -2.69
C CYS A 73 -17.20 6.93 -2.53
N ILE A 74 -17.12 8.20 -2.93
CA ILE A 74 -18.28 9.12 -2.94
C ILE A 74 -19.33 8.61 -3.93
N GLU A 75 -18.94 8.26 -5.16
CA GLU A 75 -19.89 7.76 -6.16
C GLU A 75 -20.45 6.40 -5.76
N ALA A 76 -19.65 5.49 -5.23
CA ALA A 76 -20.09 4.21 -4.71
C ALA A 76 -21.13 4.40 -3.57
N GLY A 77 -20.86 5.33 -2.65
CA GLY A 77 -21.79 5.68 -1.57
C GLY A 77 -23.12 6.23 -2.07
N LYS A 78 -23.09 7.11 -3.08
CA LYS A 78 -24.30 7.63 -3.71
C LYS A 78 -25.12 6.51 -4.36
N ARG A 79 -24.49 5.63 -5.14
CA ARG A 79 -25.15 4.48 -5.79
C ARG A 79 -25.74 3.50 -4.77
N TYR A 80 -25.03 3.26 -3.66
CA TYR A 80 -25.53 2.44 -2.57
C TYR A 80 -26.82 3.03 -1.95
N THR A 81 -26.80 4.34 -1.66
CA THR A 81 -27.98 5.05 -1.15
C THR A 81 -29.16 4.98 -2.12
N GLU A 82 -28.91 5.12 -3.42
CA GLU A 82 -29.96 5.14 -4.44
C GLU A 82 -30.52 3.75 -4.76
N ASN A 83 -29.68 2.72 -4.79
CA ASN A 83 -30.04 1.42 -5.35
C ASN A 83 -30.18 0.30 -4.29
N VAL A 84 -29.57 0.44 -3.10
CA VAL A 84 -29.51 -0.62 -2.09
C VAL A 84 -30.19 -0.20 -0.79
N ASN A 85 -29.71 0.85 -0.13
CA ASN A 85 -30.24 1.26 1.17
C ASN A 85 -30.44 2.78 1.25
N PRO A 86 -31.66 3.29 1.02
CA PRO A 86 -31.96 4.72 1.03
C PRO A 86 -31.82 5.39 2.41
N ASN A 87 -31.68 4.60 3.47
CA ASN A 87 -31.49 5.08 4.84
C ASN A 87 -30.04 5.24 5.23
N VAL A 88 -29.11 4.91 4.32
CA VAL A 88 -27.66 5.03 4.55
C VAL A 88 -27.08 6.10 3.63
N THR A 89 -26.20 6.92 4.16
CA THR A 89 -25.35 7.84 3.40
C THR A 89 -23.88 7.55 3.71
N VAL A 90 -22.97 7.97 2.84
CA VAL A 90 -21.54 7.74 3.01
C VAL A 90 -20.81 9.07 3.03
N LYS A 91 -19.94 9.25 4.02
CA LYS A 91 -18.98 10.34 4.13
C LYS A 91 -17.57 9.78 3.94
N VAL A 92 -16.76 10.41 3.10
CA VAL A 92 -15.38 9.98 2.81
C VAL A 92 -14.40 11.01 3.35
N GLU A 93 -13.34 10.53 4.00
CA GLU A 93 -12.22 11.35 4.46
C GLU A 93 -10.90 10.77 3.91
N VAL A 94 -10.17 11.59 3.13
CA VAL A 94 -8.82 11.25 2.66
C VAL A 94 -7.82 11.60 3.77
N ILE A 95 -7.01 10.62 4.16
CA ILE A 95 -6.02 10.74 5.23
C ILE A 95 -4.64 10.64 4.62
N PRO A 96 -3.73 11.60 4.87
CA PRO A 96 -2.34 11.48 4.45
C PRO A 96 -1.71 10.19 5.00
N GLY A 97 -1.03 9.43 4.13
CA GLY A 97 -0.46 8.13 4.50
C GLY A 97 0.51 8.19 5.67
N ASP A 98 1.29 9.26 5.79
CA ASP A 98 2.25 9.48 6.88
C ASP A 98 1.58 9.60 8.27
N ASN A 99 0.31 10.01 8.31
CA ASN A 99 -0.43 10.24 9.56
C ASN A 99 -1.47 9.15 9.84
N ARG A 100 -1.61 8.15 8.96
CA ARG A 100 -2.66 7.12 9.05
C ARG A 100 -2.59 6.35 10.36
N ASP A 101 -1.43 5.80 10.68
CA ASP A 101 -1.27 4.93 11.85
C ASP A 101 -1.48 5.69 13.16
N GLU A 102 -1.00 6.92 13.25
CA GLU A 102 -1.24 7.79 14.40
C GLU A 102 -2.73 8.09 14.55
N LYS A 103 -3.40 8.48 13.46
CA LYS A 103 -4.83 8.80 13.48
C LYS A 103 -5.68 7.59 13.86
N LEU A 104 -5.37 6.39 13.33
CA LEU A 104 -6.08 5.16 13.69
C LEU A 104 -5.84 4.75 15.15
N ASN A 105 -4.61 4.84 15.65
CA ASN A 105 -4.32 4.55 17.07
C ASN A 105 -5.05 5.50 18.01
N VAL A 106 -5.12 6.80 17.68
CA VAL A 106 -5.91 7.78 18.45
C VAL A 106 -7.40 7.43 18.39
N ALA A 107 -7.95 7.17 17.22
CA ALA A 107 -9.37 6.84 17.05
C ALA A 107 -9.75 5.56 17.80
N MET A 108 -8.90 4.53 17.78
CA MET A 108 -9.10 3.30 18.54
C MET A 108 -9.13 3.58 20.06
N SER A 109 -8.16 4.38 20.56
CA SER A 109 -8.08 4.70 21.99
C SER A 109 -9.22 5.59 22.49
N THR A 110 -9.88 6.33 21.60
CA THR A 110 -10.99 7.25 21.92
C THR A 110 -12.37 6.71 21.51
N ASN A 111 -12.45 5.48 20.99
CA ASN A 111 -13.67 4.87 20.42
C ASN A 111 -14.33 5.74 19.34
N THR A 112 -13.51 6.28 18.43
CA THR A 112 -13.95 7.13 17.31
C THR A 112 -13.45 6.58 15.96
N LEU A 113 -13.30 5.26 15.85
CA LEU A 113 -12.97 4.60 14.58
C LEU A 113 -14.00 4.96 13.50
N PRO A 114 -13.60 5.10 12.22
CA PRO A 114 -14.53 5.15 11.12
C PRO A 114 -15.28 3.81 11.00
N ASP A 115 -16.31 3.73 10.18
CA ASP A 115 -17.00 2.46 9.93
C ASP A 115 -16.20 1.57 8.97
N ILE A 116 -15.52 2.19 8.02
CA ILE A 116 -14.78 1.50 6.94
C ILE A 116 -13.43 2.17 6.75
N VAL A 117 -12.41 1.36 6.48
CA VAL A 117 -11.10 1.82 5.99
C VAL A 117 -10.82 1.14 4.64
N TYR A 118 -10.37 1.93 3.65
CA TYR A 118 -9.78 1.43 2.42
C TYR A 118 -8.27 1.67 2.44
N GLU A 119 -7.49 0.59 2.51
CA GLU A 119 -6.02 0.68 2.68
C GLU A 119 -5.33 -0.65 2.29
N GLY A 120 -4.00 -0.65 2.30
CA GLY A 120 -3.17 -1.83 2.10
C GLY A 120 -3.20 -2.80 3.28
N GLY A 121 -3.43 -4.09 2.99
CA GLY A 121 -3.57 -5.14 4.01
C GLY A 121 -2.35 -5.25 4.94
N PHE A 122 -1.13 -5.16 4.39
CA PHE A 122 0.11 -5.32 5.15
C PHE A 122 0.29 -4.32 6.30
N THR A 123 -0.24 -3.10 6.16
CA THR A 123 -0.21 -2.09 7.22
C THR A 123 -1.36 -2.26 8.22
N MET A 124 -2.47 -2.80 7.75
CA MET A 124 -3.70 -2.94 8.53
C MET A 124 -3.77 -4.24 9.33
N SER A 125 -2.95 -5.24 9.00
CA SER A 125 -2.87 -6.49 9.80
C SER A 125 -2.57 -6.23 11.27
N SER A 126 -1.71 -5.26 11.59
CA SER A 126 -1.44 -4.85 12.97
C SER A 126 -2.68 -4.33 13.72
N PHE A 127 -3.59 -3.64 13.01
CA PHE A 127 -4.86 -3.16 13.60
C PHE A 127 -5.87 -4.29 13.77
N TYR A 128 -5.85 -5.30 12.88
CA TYR A 128 -6.64 -6.51 13.07
C TYR A 128 -6.19 -7.28 14.30
N HIS A 129 -4.89 -7.45 14.52
CA HIS A 129 -4.33 -8.04 15.73
C HIS A 129 -4.70 -7.27 17.01
N LYS A 130 -4.91 -5.96 16.93
CA LYS A 130 -5.35 -5.12 18.05
C LYS A 130 -6.87 -5.14 18.26
N GLY A 131 -7.64 -5.85 17.43
CA GLY A 131 -9.09 -5.93 17.51
C GLY A 131 -9.83 -4.71 16.96
N ALA A 132 -9.16 -3.85 16.18
CA ALA A 132 -9.79 -2.67 15.58
C ALA A 132 -10.56 -2.97 14.28
N ILE A 133 -10.41 -4.16 13.71
CA ILE A 133 -11.05 -4.60 12.47
C ILE A 133 -11.82 -5.89 12.76
N VAL A 134 -13.03 -6.00 12.26
CA VAL A 134 -13.84 -7.21 12.39
C VAL A 134 -13.63 -8.15 11.21
N PRO A 135 -13.68 -9.49 11.40
CA PRO A 135 -13.55 -10.42 10.29
C PRO A 135 -14.73 -10.31 9.32
N LEU A 136 -14.43 -10.53 8.03
CA LEU A 136 -15.37 -10.44 6.91
C LEU A 136 -15.80 -11.81 6.37
N ASN A 137 -15.47 -12.91 7.04
CA ASN A 137 -15.75 -14.27 6.58
C ASN A 137 -17.22 -14.49 6.23
N ASP A 138 -18.13 -13.86 6.96
CA ASP A 138 -19.58 -13.95 6.81
C ASP A 138 -20.12 -13.30 5.54
N ILE A 139 -19.35 -12.40 4.90
CA ILE A 139 -19.73 -11.73 3.66
C ILE A 139 -18.93 -12.20 2.43
N ILE A 140 -17.99 -13.13 2.57
CA ILE A 140 -17.20 -13.71 1.48
C ILE A 140 -17.85 -15.01 1.04
N THR A 141 -18.13 -15.15 -0.25
CA THR A 141 -18.75 -16.36 -0.82
C THR A 141 -17.71 -17.28 -1.48
N ASP A 142 -18.13 -18.50 -1.82
CA ASP A 142 -17.29 -19.44 -2.56
C ASP A 142 -16.96 -18.92 -3.97
N GLU A 143 -17.87 -18.14 -4.57
CA GLU A 143 -17.63 -17.49 -5.86
C GLU A 143 -16.54 -16.42 -5.77
N ASP A 144 -16.53 -15.63 -4.69
CA ASP A 144 -15.44 -14.67 -4.46
C ASP A 144 -14.09 -15.37 -4.28
N ARG A 145 -14.11 -16.47 -3.54
CA ARG A 145 -12.90 -17.32 -3.34
C ARG A 145 -12.37 -17.87 -4.66
N ALA A 146 -13.25 -18.30 -5.56
CA ALA A 146 -12.87 -18.85 -6.85
C ALA A 146 -12.41 -17.79 -7.87
N ASP A 147 -12.89 -16.55 -7.75
CA ASP A 147 -12.58 -15.44 -8.67
C ASP A 147 -11.32 -14.66 -8.31
N ILE A 148 -10.74 -14.91 -7.13
CA ILE A 148 -9.55 -14.22 -6.63
C ILE A 148 -8.49 -15.26 -6.26
N ALA A 149 -7.26 -15.09 -6.75
CA ALA A 149 -6.18 -16.03 -6.54
C ALA A 149 -5.83 -16.24 -5.04
N ASP A 150 -5.46 -17.48 -4.68
CA ASP A 150 -5.11 -17.85 -3.30
C ASP A 150 -4.02 -16.95 -2.71
N GLY A 151 -2.96 -16.63 -3.47
CA GLY A 151 -1.89 -15.74 -3.00
C GLY A 151 -2.36 -14.31 -2.70
N ILE A 152 -3.48 -13.85 -3.27
CA ILE A 152 -4.11 -12.57 -2.88
C ILE A 152 -4.82 -12.76 -1.53
N TRP A 153 -5.58 -13.85 -1.36
CA TRP A 153 -6.27 -14.14 -0.09
C TRP A 153 -5.30 -14.29 1.07
N GLU A 154 -4.14 -14.93 0.88
CA GLU A 154 -3.09 -15.06 1.89
C GLU A 154 -2.63 -13.69 2.43
N ASN A 155 -2.62 -12.65 1.60
CA ASN A 155 -2.33 -11.28 2.02
C ASN A 155 -3.49 -10.59 2.75
N CYS A 156 -4.69 -11.21 2.77
CA CYS A 156 -5.92 -10.66 3.34
C CYS A 156 -6.36 -11.33 4.63
N MET A 157 -5.58 -12.30 5.13
CA MET A 157 -5.97 -13.17 6.23
C MET A 157 -4.92 -13.18 7.35
N VAL A 158 -5.40 -13.38 8.57
CA VAL A 158 -4.60 -13.81 9.73
C VAL A 158 -5.30 -15.03 10.28
N GLU A 159 -4.59 -16.15 10.38
CA GLU A 159 -5.21 -17.46 10.65
C GLU A 159 -6.39 -17.68 9.69
N ASP A 160 -7.56 -18.02 10.19
CA ASP A 160 -8.77 -18.22 9.40
C ASP A 160 -9.58 -16.93 9.18
N GLY A 161 -9.17 -15.81 9.78
CA GLY A 161 -9.92 -14.55 9.75
C GLY A 161 -9.55 -13.67 8.55
N ILE A 162 -10.52 -13.41 7.67
CA ILE A 162 -10.37 -12.46 6.56
C ILE A 162 -10.61 -11.06 7.11
N PHE A 163 -9.58 -10.23 7.16
CA PHE A 163 -9.68 -8.87 7.70
C PHE A 163 -9.84 -7.77 6.63
N ILE A 164 -9.64 -8.10 5.36
CA ILE A 164 -9.77 -7.20 4.23
C ILE A 164 -10.51 -7.89 3.07
N PHE A 165 -11.51 -7.23 2.49
CA PHE A 165 -12.07 -7.65 1.20
C PHE A 165 -11.18 -7.05 0.10
N PRO A 166 -10.39 -7.85 -0.62
CA PRO A 166 -9.44 -7.33 -1.60
C PRO A 166 -10.19 -6.69 -2.79
N PHE A 167 -9.70 -5.55 -3.26
CA PHE A 167 -10.28 -4.81 -4.37
C PHE A 167 -9.29 -4.62 -5.51
N SER A 168 -8.06 -4.25 -5.20
CA SER A 168 -6.98 -4.07 -6.17
C SER A 168 -5.65 -4.51 -5.58
N HIS A 169 -4.65 -4.67 -6.44
CA HIS A 169 -3.29 -4.94 -6.00
C HIS A 169 -2.24 -4.20 -6.83
N MET A 170 -1.03 -4.09 -6.28
CA MET A 170 0.11 -3.42 -6.91
C MET A 170 1.34 -4.35 -6.82
N PRO A 171 1.55 -5.24 -7.79
CA PRO A 171 2.74 -6.09 -7.82
C PRO A 171 4.01 -5.27 -8.03
N GLY A 172 5.05 -5.61 -7.26
CA GLY A 172 6.36 -5.00 -7.32
C GLY A 172 7.27 -5.70 -8.32
N THR A 173 7.97 -4.89 -9.11
CA THR A 173 8.97 -5.32 -10.09
C THR A 173 10.14 -4.34 -10.11
N LEU A 174 11.13 -4.58 -10.96
CA LEU A 174 12.10 -3.59 -11.40
C LEU A 174 11.62 -2.93 -12.68
N ALA A 175 11.96 -1.65 -12.86
CA ALA A 175 11.92 -0.95 -14.14
C ALA A 175 13.34 -0.71 -14.62
N TYR A 176 13.58 -0.78 -15.92
CA TYR A 176 14.88 -0.43 -16.49
C TYR A 176 14.72 0.42 -17.76
N ASN A 177 15.73 1.26 -18.02
CA ASN A 177 15.80 2.11 -19.19
C ASN A 177 16.42 1.30 -20.34
N ALA A 178 15.55 0.84 -21.29
CA ALA A 178 15.98 0.02 -22.42
C ALA A 178 16.87 0.80 -23.40
N ASP A 179 16.79 2.12 -23.47
CA ASP A 179 17.69 2.91 -24.32
C ASP A 179 19.12 2.92 -23.74
N MET A 180 19.27 2.94 -22.41
CA MET A 180 20.54 2.76 -21.75
C MET A 180 21.10 1.34 -21.96
N PHE A 181 20.24 0.31 -21.95
CA PHE A 181 20.66 -1.06 -22.27
C PHE A 181 21.20 -1.15 -23.70
N LYS A 182 20.52 -0.58 -24.70
CA LYS A 182 21.02 -0.50 -26.09
C LYS A 182 22.35 0.23 -26.18
N GLN A 183 22.49 1.36 -25.50
CA GLN A 183 23.76 2.11 -25.46
C GLN A 183 24.89 1.33 -24.81
N ALA A 184 24.58 0.47 -23.85
CA ALA A 184 25.56 -0.37 -23.17
C ALA A 184 25.92 -1.67 -23.94
N GLY A 185 25.19 -2.00 -25.02
CA GLY A 185 25.36 -3.26 -25.78
C GLY A 185 24.69 -4.45 -25.12
N LEU A 186 23.55 -4.24 -24.47
CA LEU A 186 22.75 -5.23 -23.75
C LEU A 186 21.39 -5.49 -24.44
N GLU A 187 21.31 -5.36 -25.76
CA GLU A 187 20.08 -5.54 -26.53
C GLU A 187 19.46 -6.92 -26.34
N ASP A 188 20.30 -7.95 -26.15
CA ASP A 188 19.89 -9.33 -25.91
C ASP A 188 19.28 -9.58 -24.52
N LYS A 189 19.40 -8.62 -23.61
CA LYS A 189 18.80 -8.64 -22.25
C LYS A 189 17.49 -7.87 -22.16
N ILE A 190 17.06 -7.21 -23.24
CA ILE A 190 15.82 -6.43 -23.27
C ILE A 190 14.63 -7.36 -23.55
N GLY A 191 13.67 -7.39 -22.63
CA GLY A 191 12.38 -8.08 -22.82
C GLY A 191 11.45 -7.36 -23.79
N GLY A 192 10.36 -8.02 -24.19
CA GLY A 192 9.29 -7.42 -24.98
C GLY A 192 8.66 -6.20 -24.29
N GLU A 193 7.89 -5.42 -25.04
CA GLU A 193 7.32 -4.17 -24.53
C GLU A 193 6.43 -4.35 -23.30
N TYR A 194 5.68 -5.43 -23.26
CA TYR A 194 4.73 -5.78 -22.20
C TYR A 194 5.13 -7.08 -21.47
N GLU A 195 6.41 -7.42 -21.47
CA GLU A 195 6.95 -8.58 -20.78
C GLU A 195 7.73 -8.15 -19.54
N ILE A 196 7.77 -9.03 -18.55
CA ILE A 196 8.63 -8.86 -17.37
C ILE A 196 9.84 -9.76 -17.58
N ALA A 197 10.99 -9.15 -17.90
CA ALA A 197 12.24 -9.87 -18.08
C ALA A 197 12.66 -10.59 -16.79
N THR A 198 13.31 -11.73 -16.94
CA THR A 198 13.81 -12.50 -15.79
C THR A 198 15.29 -12.75 -16.00
N TRP A 199 16.09 -12.37 -15.01
CA TRP A 199 17.54 -12.59 -14.98
C TRP A 199 17.91 -13.39 -13.73
N THR A 200 18.90 -14.27 -13.84
CA THR A 200 19.49 -14.87 -12.66
C THR A 200 20.31 -13.83 -11.88
N PRO A 201 20.65 -14.07 -10.60
CA PRO A 201 21.53 -13.16 -9.86
C PRO A 201 22.89 -12.93 -10.55
N GLU A 202 23.45 -13.95 -11.20
CA GLU A 202 24.70 -13.86 -11.96
C GLU A 202 24.53 -12.97 -13.20
N GLU A 203 23.50 -13.20 -14.02
CA GLU A 203 23.19 -12.35 -15.17
C GLU A 203 22.91 -10.91 -14.76
N TYR A 204 22.18 -10.70 -13.66
CA TYR A 204 21.90 -9.37 -13.13
C TYR A 204 23.19 -8.62 -12.77
N LYS A 205 24.12 -9.27 -12.08
CA LYS A 205 25.43 -8.69 -11.77
C LYS A 205 26.24 -8.37 -13.03
N GLU A 206 26.24 -9.23 -14.05
CA GLU A 206 26.89 -8.99 -15.34
C GLU A 206 26.28 -7.78 -16.07
N ILE A 207 24.95 -7.65 -16.07
CA ILE A 207 24.24 -6.49 -16.61
C ILE A 207 24.68 -5.22 -15.89
N LEU A 208 24.67 -5.21 -14.55
CA LEU A 208 25.09 -4.05 -13.76
C LEU A 208 26.54 -3.65 -14.03
N GLN A 209 27.45 -4.63 -14.15
CA GLN A 209 28.86 -4.38 -14.48
C GLN A 209 28.99 -3.75 -15.88
N THR A 210 28.26 -4.27 -16.86
CA THR A 210 28.27 -3.78 -18.25
C THR A 210 27.72 -2.35 -18.32
N LEU A 211 26.63 -2.06 -17.61
CA LEU A 211 26.09 -0.70 -17.51
C LEU A 211 27.12 0.27 -16.91
N LYS A 212 27.77 -0.11 -15.81
CA LYS A 212 28.82 0.70 -15.17
C LYS A 212 29.97 1.02 -16.11
N ASP A 213 30.47 0.00 -16.83
CA ASP A 213 31.67 0.12 -17.68
C ASP A 213 31.38 0.94 -18.94
N ASN A 214 30.17 0.83 -19.50
CA ASN A 214 29.81 1.43 -20.78
C ASN A 214 29.04 2.75 -20.68
N LEU A 215 28.45 3.09 -19.50
CA LEU A 215 27.69 4.32 -19.27
C LEU A 215 28.28 5.18 -18.16
N PRO A 216 29.40 5.87 -18.39
CA PRO A 216 29.99 6.72 -17.35
C PRO A 216 29.03 7.85 -16.96
N GLY A 217 28.77 7.98 -15.67
CA GLY A 217 27.87 9.00 -15.11
C GLY A 217 26.44 8.50 -14.86
N VAL A 218 26.12 7.25 -15.21
CA VAL A 218 24.86 6.57 -14.85
C VAL A 218 25.15 5.56 -13.76
N TYR A 219 24.30 5.48 -12.75
CA TYR A 219 24.36 4.43 -11.74
C TYR A 219 23.61 3.19 -12.24
N PRO A 220 24.20 1.98 -12.14
CA PRO A 220 23.55 0.78 -12.67
C PRO A 220 22.21 0.44 -12.04
N MET A 221 22.08 0.50 -10.70
CA MET A 221 20.82 0.22 -10.02
C MET A 221 20.57 1.12 -8.81
N SER A 222 19.31 1.25 -8.47
CA SER A 222 18.87 1.87 -7.22
C SER A 222 19.13 0.96 -6.01
N LEU A 223 19.50 1.57 -4.90
CA LEU A 223 19.52 0.94 -3.58
C LEU A 223 19.23 2.05 -2.55
N PHE A 224 18.45 1.74 -1.51
CA PHE A 224 18.08 2.71 -0.48
C PHE A 224 17.84 2.01 0.85
N ALA A 225 18.22 2.64 1.95
CA ALA A 225 18.05 2.09 3.29
C ALA A 225 17.84 3.18 4.36
N MET A 226 17.44 4.41 3.99
CA MET A 226 17.26 5.48 4.97
C MET A 226 16.07 5.25 5.91
N ASN A 227 14.97 4.71 5.40
CA ASN A 227 13.73 4.49 6.13
C ASN A 227 12.96 3.27 5.62
N ASN A 228 11.83 2.98 6.24
CA ASN A 228 10.99 1.82 5.94
C ASN A 228 10.04 2.01 4.73
N GLN A 229 10.11 3.09 4.01
CA GLN A 229 9.29 3.26 2.80
C GLN A 229 9.83 2.39 1.68
N ALA A 230 8.92 1.68 1.00
CA ALA A 230 9.26 0.74 -0.05
C ALA A 230 10.27 -0.34 0.39
N ASP A 231 10.22 -0.75 1.65
CA ASP A 231 11.05 -1.79 2.25
C ASP A 231 10.97 -3.14 1.55
N THR A 232 9.84 -3.43 0.92
CA THR A 232 9.55 -4.70 0.24
C THR A 232 10.56 -5.08 -0.83
N TRP A 233 11.21 -4.13 -1.51
CA TRP A 233 12.30 -4.43 -2.44
C TRP A 233 13.53 -4.98 -1.71
N ASN A 234 13.93 -4.39 -0.58
CA ASN A 234 15.01 -4.93 0.25
C ASN A 234 14.65 -6.31 0.82
N LEU A 235 13.40 -6.50 1.26
CA LEU A 235 12.90 -7.80 1.73
C LEU A 235 12.89 -8.86 0.62
N SER A 236 12.65 -8.45 -0.63
CA SER A 236 12.70 -9.34 -1.79
C SER A 236 14.14 -9.74 -2.11
N TYR A 237 15.10 -8.80 -2.06
CA TYR A 237 16.52 -9.12 -2.23
C TYR A 237 17.02 -10.10 -1.16
N LEU A 238 16.60 -9.95 0.10
CA LEU A 238 16.99 -10.87 1.18
C LEU A 238 16.44 -12.31 0.98
N ARG A 239 15.43 -12.48 0.14
CA ARG A 239 14.88 -13.79 -0.26
C ARG A 239 15.48 -14.36 -1.55
N MET A 240 16.39 -13.64 -2.19
CA MET A 240 16.95 -13.95 -3.52
C MET A 240 17.48 -15.39 -3.66
N PHE A 241 18.05 -15.97 -2.61
CA PHE A 241 18.62 -17.31 -2.61
C PHE A 241 17.76 -18.32 -1.84
N GLY A 242 16.43 -18.16 -1.90
CA GLY A 242 15.47 -19.10 -1.33
C GLY A 242 15.31 -19.00 0.19
N ASN A 243 15.68 -17.87 0.81
CA ASN A 243 15.38 -17.67 2.21
C ASN A 243 13.88 -17.37 2.41
N GLU A 244 13.22 -18.09 3.30
CA GLU A 244 11.79 -17.92 3.60
C GLU A 244 11.50 -16.66 4.44
N PHE A 245 12.53 -16.09 5.07
CA PHE A 245 12.48 -14.92 5.93
C PHE A 245 11.81 -15.18 7.30
N PHE A 246 10.66 -15.83 7.33
CA PHE A 246 9.98 -16.29 8.54
C PHE A 246 9.98 -17.81 8.60
N GLY A 247 10.28 -18.38 9.74
CA GLY A 247 10.17 -19.82 10.00
C GLY A 247 8.71 -20.27 10.24
N GLU A 248 8.51 -21.57 10.37
CA GLU A 248 7.18 -22.15 10.62
C GLU A 248 6.51 -21.65 11.91
N ASP A 249 7.30 -21.25 12.89
CA ASP A 249 6.84 -20.62 14.13
C ASP A 249 6.57 -19.11 13.99
N GLY A 250 6.82 -18.56 12.77
CA GLY A 250 6.67 -17.16 12.43
C GLY A 250 7.74 -16.23 13.00
N HIS A 251 8.83 -16.74 13.57
CA HIS A 251 10.01 -15.96 13.90
C HIS A 251 10.89 -15.75 12.67
N LEU A 252 11.75 -14.73 12.74
CA LEU A 252 12.70 -14.44 11.67
C LEU A 252 13.78 -15.54 11.58
N VAL A 253 14.06 -15.98 10.35
CA VAL A 253 15.13 -16.92 10.00
C VAL A 253 16.05 -16.36 8.92
N VAL A 254 16.00 -15.06 8.66
CA VAL A 254 16.73 -14.40 7.58
C VAL A 254 18.26 -14.41 7.80
N ASN A 255 18.75 -14.69 9.01
CA ASN A 255 20.16 -14.88 9.32
C ASN A 255 20.70 -16.29 9.01
N GLU A 256 19.89 -17.17 8.43
CA GLU A 256 20.36 -18.43 7.88
C GLU A 256 21.28 -18.22 6.66
N PRO A 257 22.06 -19.23 6.25
CA PRO A 257 23.07 -19.08 5.19
C PRO A 257 22.53 -18.48 3.89
N SER A 258 21.29 -18.75 3.50
CA SER A 258 20.65 -18.21 2.28
C SER A 258 20.36 -16.72 2.38
N GLY A 259 19.90 -16.24 3.53
CA GLY A 259 19.68 -14.81 3.77
C GLY A 259 20.97 -14.04 3.93
N VAL A 260 21.97 -14.62 4.61
CA VAL A 260 23.32 -14.03 4.71
C VAL A 260 23.96 -13.90 3.34
N LYS A 261 23.89 -14.96 2.50
CA LYS A 261 24.36 -14.93 1.10
C LYS A 261 23.69 -13.81 0.30
N ALA A 262 22.39 -13.57 0.54
CA ALA A 262 21.65 -12.52 -0.14
C ALA A 262 22.13 -11.12 0.26
N LEU A 263 22.34 -10.87 1.55
CA LEU A 263 22.89 -9.59 2.00
C LEU A 263 24.34 -9.40 1.54
N GLU A 264 25.19 -10.44 1.60
CA GLU A 264 26.55 -10.39 1.06
C GLU A 264 26.56 -10.04 -0.43
N TYR A 265 25.62 -10.59 -1.23
CA TYR A 265 25.47 -10.24 -2.64
C TYR A 265 25.15 -8.75 -2.82
N ILE A 266 24.22 -8.20 -2.08
CA ILE A 266 23.87 -6.77 -2.14
C ILE A 266 25.07 -5.90 -1.71
N LEU A 267 25.77 -6.27 -0.65
CA LEU A 267 26.99 -5.56 -0.20
C LEU A 267 28.10 -5.62 -1.25
N ASP A 268 28.25 -6.75 -1.94
CA ASP A 268 29.20 -6.88 -3.04
C ASP A 268 28.83 -5.94 -4.21
N LEU A 269 27.55 -5.85 -4.60
CA LEU A 269 27.11 -4.89 -5.62
C LEU A 269 27.41 -3.44 -5.18
N TYR A 270 27.09 -3.09 -3.95
CA TYR A 270 27.34 -1.76 -3.40
C TYR A 270 28.82 -1.40 -3.34
N ASN A 271 29.65 -2.26 -2.78
CA ASN A 271 31.08 -2.05 -2.62
C ASN A 271 31.82 -1.99 -3.96
N ASN A 272 31.30 -2.67 -4.99
CA ASN A 272 31.85 -2.59 -6.35
C ASN A 272 31.26 -1.42 -7.16
N GLY A 273 30.44 -0.53 -6.56
CA GLY A 273 29.86 0.64 -7.23
C GLY A 273 28.88 0.27 -8.36
N LEU A 274 28.17 -0.84 -8.20
CA LEU A 274 27.13 -1.30 -9.11
C LEU A 274 25.74 -0.75 -8.72
N THR A 275 25.67 0.00 -7.62
CA THR A 275 24.48 0.68 -7.14
C THR A 275 24.72 2.18 -7.03
N VAL A 276 23.66 2.94 -6.75
CA VAL A 276 23.78 4.34 -6.34
C VAL A 276 24.61 4.44 -5.04
N PRO A 277 25.55 5.39 -4.94
CA PRO A 277 26.36 5.57 -3.73
C PRO A 277 25.53 6.28 -2.62
N GLY A 278 25.85 6.01 -1.35
CA GLY A 278 25.17 6.62 -0.22
C GLY A 278 23.77 6.02 0.03
N ALA A 279 23.55 4.77 -0.39
CA ALA A 279 22.28 4.06 -0.26
C ALA A 279 21.73 4.06 1.17
N GLU A 280 22.59 4.04 2.19
CA GLU A 280 22.23 4.12 3.60
C GLU A 280 21.51 5.43 3.99
N SER A 281 21.64 6.47 3.15
CA SER A 281 21.06 7.80 3.37
C SER A 281 19.99 8.18 2.34
N LEU A 282 19.70 7.31 1.38
CA LEU A 282 18.70 7.53 0.34
C LEU A 282 17.36 6.91 0.71
N THR A 283 16.29 7.62 0.34
CA THR A 283 14.92 7.10 0.37
C THR A 283 14.53 6.46 -0.96
N SER A 284 13.43 5.72 -0.98
CA SER A 284 12.84 5.22 -2.22
C SER A 284 12.42 6.36 -3.17
N ASN A 285 11.95 7.49 -2.62
CA ASN A 285 11.58 8.66 -3.42
C ASN A 285 12.79 9.30 -4.11
N ASP A 286 13.94 9.37 -3.42
CA ASP A 286 15.19 9.86 -4.02
C ASP A 286 15.58 9.00 -5.22
N CYS A 287 15.57 7.68 -5.05
CA CYS A 287 15.88 6.73 -6.13
C CYS A 287 14.88 6.82 -7.29
N ASN A 288 13.60 6.96 -7.01
CA ASN A 288 12.57 7.14 -8.03
C ASN A 288 12.81 8.43 -8.85
N ALA A 289 13.09 9.54 -8.18
CA ALA A 289 13.42 10.80 -8.84
C ALA A 289 14.69 10.70 -9.70
N MET A 290 15.72 9.99 -9.22
CA MET A 290 16.95 9.76 -10.00
C MET A 290 16.69 8.88 -11.23
N PHE A 291 15.82 7.87 -11.14
CA PHE A 291 15.42 7.05 -12.28
C PHE A 291 14.64 7.88 -13.32
N GLN A 292 13.66 8.66 -12.91
CA GLN A 292 12.91 9.57 -13.78
C GLN A 292 13.83 10.58 -14.49
N ASN A 293 14.89 11.04 -13.82
CA ASN A 293 15.92 11.90 -14.39
C ASN A 293 17.00 11.16 -15.18
N GLN A 294 16.82 9.86 -15.45
CA GLN A 294 17.75 9.00 -16.21
C GLN A 294 19.17 8.95 -15.62
N GLN A 295 19.30 9.06 -14.32
CA GLN A 295 20.57 8.96 -13.58
C GLN A 295 20.86 7.53 -13.11
N ILE A 296 19.84 6.68 -13.09
CA ILE A 296 19.89 5.26 -12.72
C ILE A 296 19.34 4.43 -13.88
N ALA A 297 20.00 3.34 -14.23
CA ALA A 297 19.59 2.47 -15.33
C ALA A 297 18.49 1.47 -14.95
N ILE A 298 18.52 0.91 -13.72
CA ILE A 298 17.54 -0.04 -13.18
C ILE A 298 17.07 0.47 -11.82
N SER A 299 15.75 0.58 -11.63
CA SER A 299 15.16 0.97 -10.35
C SER A 299 13.98 0.08 -10.01
N PHE A 300 13.54 0.17 -8.75
CA PHE A 300 12.31 -0.47 -8.31
C PHE A 300 11.09 0.22 -8.93
N THR A 301 10.00 -0.54 -9.09
CA THR A 301 8.71 -0.01 -9.53
C THR A 301 7.56 -0.92 -9.08
N ASN A 302 6.35 -0.46 -9.27
CA ASN A 302 5.13 -1.25 -9.23
C ASN A 302 4.17 -0.75 -10.33
N SER A 303 3.04 -1.41 -10.49
CA SER A 303 2.07 -1.05 -11.54
C SER A 303 1.62 0.42 -11.48
N THR A 304 1.42 0.97 -10.29
CA THR A 304 1.01 2.37 -10.11
C THR A 304 2.14 3.35 -10.44
N LEU A 305 3.37 3.09 -9.99
CA LEU A 305 4.54 3.91 -10.33
C LEU A 305 4.80 3.89 -11.84
N MET A 306 4.61 2.74 -12.51
CA MET A 306 4.73 2.63 -13.97
C MET A 306 3.69 3.45 -14.71
N THR A 307 2.43 3.42 -14.27
CA THR A 307 1.36 4.23 -14.86
C THR A 307 1.65 5.72 -14.68
N THR A 308 2.08 6.12 -13.48
CA THR A 308 2.46 7.51 -13.19
C THR A 308 3.63 7.96 -14.07
N LEU A 309 4.69 7.16 -14.17
CA LEU A 309 5.85 7.47 -15.00
C LEU A 309 5.47 7.66 -16.49
N LYS A 310 4.62 6.78 -17.03
CA LYS A 310 4.13 6.91 -18.40
C LYS A 310 3.34 8.20 -18.62
N THR A 311 2.43 8.50 -17.70
CA THR A 311 1.65 9.75 -17.72
C THR A 311 2.55 10.99 -17.65
N ASP A 312 3.57 10.97 -16.79
CA ASP A 312 4.53 12.06 -16.65
C ASP A 312 5.38 12.28 -17.92
N MET A 313 5.76 11.19 -18.60
CA MET A 313 6.42 11.26 -19.91
C MET A 313 5.48 11.82 -20.99
N GLU A 314 4.21 11.40 -21.04
CA GLU A 314 3.20 11.90 -21.98
C GLU A 314 2.92 13.40 -21.78
N ASN A 315 2.88 13.85 -20.55
CA ASN A 315 2.66 15.25 -20.18
C ASN A 315 3.93 16.12 -20.30
N GLY A 316 5.09 15.53 -20.58
CA GLY A 316 6.36 16.24 -20.67
C GLY A 316 6.96 16.69 -19.33
N THR A 317 6.50 16.13 -18.22
CA THR A 317 7.08 16.34 -16.88
C THR A 317 8.37 15.56 -16.73
N VAL A 318 8.44 14.37 -17.33
CA VAL A 318 9.64 13.52 -17.43
C VAL A 318 10.02 13.40 -18.89
N GLU A 319 11.32 13.53 -19.20
CA GLU A 319 11.84 13.33 -20.57
C GLU A 319 11.63 11.88 -21.00
N PRO A 320 10.97 11.61 -22.14
CA PRO A 320 10.61 10.28 -22.52
C PRO A 320 11.80 9.34 -22.77
N PHE A 321 11.69 8.08 -22.35
CA PHE A 321 12.62 6.99 -22.63
C PHE A 321 11.88 5.65 -22.69
N ASP A 322 12.50 4.63 -23.30
CA ASP A 322 11.94 3.28 -23.41
C ASP A 322 12.09 2.56 -22.06
N VAL A 323 11.00 2.52 -21.26
CA VAL A 323 10.96 1.85 -19.97
C VAL A 323 10.41 0.43 -20.10
N ARG A 324 11.10 -0.55 -19.53
CA ARG A 324 10.73 -1.97 -19.52
C ARG A 324 10.74 -2.50 -18.09
N LEU A 325 10.13 -3.68 -17.91
CA LEU A 325 10.00 -4.34 -16.62
C LEU A 325 10.91 -5.57 -16.50
N ALA A 326 11.39 -5.82 -15.30
CA ALA A 326 12.09 -7.04 -14.94
C ALA A 326 11.70 -7.51 -13.54
N ASN A 327 11.83 -8.81 -13.31
CA ASN A 327 11.71 -9.38 -11.99
C ASN A 327 12.90 -8.99 -11.09
N ILE A 328 12.69 -8.95 -9.80
CA ILE A 328 13.78 -8.99 -8.83
C ILE A 328 14.44 -10.35 -8.97
N PRO A 329 15.77 -10.41 -9.24
CA PRO A 329 16.44 -11.66 -9.53
C PRO A 329 16.35 -12.64 -8.35
N GLY A 330 16.30 -13.91 -8.66
CA GLY A 330 16.26 -14.99 -7.67
C GLY A 330 16.80 -16.29 -8.20
N ASP A 331 17.24 -17.18 -7.28
CA ASP A 331 17.75 -18.51 -7.55
C ASP A 331 17.10 -19.50 -6.56
N PRO A 332 16.32 -20.50 -7.05
CA PRO A 332 16.08 -20.85 -8.46
C PRO A 332 15.09 -19.96 -9.18
N ASP A 333 14.21 -19.26 -8.48
CA ASP A 333 13.11 -18.47 -9.05
C ASP A 333 13.21 -16.99 -8.66
N PRO A 334 12.78 -16.07 -9.55
CA PRO A 334 12.68 -14.67 -9.21
C PRO A 334 11.72 -14.45 -8.04
N LYS A 335 11.80 -13.28 -7.42
CA LYS A 335 10.93 -12.88 -6.33
C LYS A 335 10.04 -11.73 -6.76
N SER A 336 8.80 -11.77 -6.34
CA SER A 336 7.83 -10.70 -6.50
C SER A 336 6.99 -10.59 -5.23
N PHE A 337 6.47 -9.43 -4.99
CA PHE A 337 5.50 -9.19 -3.92
C PHE A 337 4.33 -8.40 -4.48
N THR A 338 3.26 -8.30 -3.72
CA THR A 338 2.17 -7.40 -4.09
C THR A 338 1.64 -6.66 -2.86
N TYR A 339 1.25 -5.42 -3.07
CA TYR A 339 0.43 -4.69 -2.09
C TYR A 339 -1.03 -4.92 -2.45
N VAL A 340 -1.75 -5.61 -1.59
CA VAL A 340 -3.20 -5.81 -1.74
C VAL A 340 -3.90 -4.70 -1.00
N SER A 341 -4.75 -3.95 -1.71
CA SER A 341 -5.61 -2.92 -1.13
C SER A 341 -7.08 -3.33 -1.20
N GLY A 342 -7.81 -2.98 -0.18
CA GLY A 342 -9.23 -3.32 -0.10
C GLY A 342 -9.96 -2.66 1.06
N PHE A 343 -11.18 -3.09 1.27
CA PHE A 343 -12.08 -2.52 2.27
C PHE A 343 -12.08 -3.37 3.54
N MET A 344 -12.09 -2.71 4.68
CA MET A 344 -12.12 -3.29 6.02
C MET A 344 -13.24 -2.68 6.83
N ALA A 345 -14.02 -3.49 7.54
CA ALA A 345 -15.00 -3.02 8.51
C ALA A 345 -14.31 -2.84 9.86
N MET A 346 -14.46 -1.66 10.45
CA MET A 346 -13.84 -1.35 11.74
C MET A 346 -14.76 -1.74 12.89
N ASP A 347 -14.16 -2.16 14.01
CA ASP A 347 -14.89 -2.43 15.24
C ASP A 347 -15.25 -1.11 15.94
N THR A 348 -16.42 -0.59 15.62
CA THR A 348 -16.99 0.62 16.25
C THR A 348 -17.67 0.31 17.60
N GLY A 349 -17.80 -0.96 17.98
CA GLY A 349 -18.59 -1.41 19.12
C GLY A 349 -20.11 -1.32 18.91
N ASP A 350 -20.57 -0.95 17.73
CA ASP A 350 -21.99 -0.87 17.34
C ASP A 350 -22.28 -1.93 16.27
N GLU A 351 -22.94 -3.01 16.66
CA GLU A 351 -23.21 -4.17 15.78
C GLU A 351 -24.06 -3.78 14.56
N GLU A 352 -24.97 -2.80 14.67
CA GLU A 352 -25.80 -2.35 13.56
C GLU A 352 -24.94 -1.57 12.54
N ARG A 353 -24.05 -0.70 12.99
CA ARG A 353 -23.11 0.02 12.12
C ARG A 353 -22.13 -0.93 11.45
N ILE A 354 -21.60 -1.90 12.18
CA ILE A 354 -20.71 -2.95 11.63
C ILE A 354 -21.42 -3.74 10.52
N ALA A 355 -22.69 -4.13 10.75
CA ALA A 355 -23.47 -4.86 9.74
C ALA A 355 -23.70 -4.00 8.48
N LEU A 356 -24.01 -2.70 8.63
CA LEU A 356 -24.18 -1.78 7.51
C LEU A 356 -22.85 -1.55 6.77
N ALA A 357 -21.73 -1.45 7.48
CA ALA A 357 -20.40 -1.34 6.88
C ALA A 357 -20.06 -2.59 6.05
N LYS A 358 -20.32 -3.79 6.57
CA LYS A 358 -20.13 -5.05 5.84
C LYS A 358 -21.01 -5.16 4.60
N ASP A 359 -22.28 -4.73 4.68
CA ASP A 359 -23.20 -4.71 3.53
C ASP A 359 -22.72 -3.75 2.43
N PHE A 360 -22.25 -2.56 2.82
CA PHE A 360 -21.65 -1.61 1.89
C PHE A 360 -20.36 -2.19 1.25
N ILE A 361 -19.46 -2.79 2.04
CA ILE A 361 -18.23 -3.43 1.53
C ILE A 361 -18.59 -4.52 0.54
N ARG A 362 -19.55 -5.37 0.87
CA ARG A 362 -20.03 -6.43 -0.03
C ARG A 362 -20.50 -5.83 -1.36
N TYR A 363 -21.35 -4.79 -1.31
CA TYR A 363 -21.84 -4.09 -2.48
C TYR A 363 -20.69 -3.55 -3.35
N VAL A 364 -19.76 -2.79 -2.77
CA VAL A 364 -18.66 -2.18 -3.51
C VAL A 364 -17.76 -3.23 -4.16
N CYS A 365 -17.49 -4.33 -3.47
CA CYS A 365 -16.56 -5.37 -3.94
C CYS A 365 -17.19 -6.40 -4.88
N THR A 366 -18.51 -6.33 -5.13
CA THR A 366 -19.23 -7.31 -5.96
C THR A 366 -20.14 -6.71 -7.02
N ASP A 367 -20.51 -5.43 -6.93
CA ASP A 367 -21.26 -4.77 -7.98
C ASP A 367 -20.43 -4.71 -9.28
N PRO A 368 -20.95 -5.22 -10.43
CA PRO A 368 -20.15 -5.36 -11.66
C PRO A 368 -19.58 -4.03 -12.18
N GLU A 369 -20.29 -2.92 -12.00
CA GLU A 369 -19.79 -1.62 -12.44
C GLU A 369 -18.73 -1.06 -11.48
N LEU A 370 -18.89 -1.30 -10.16
CA LEU A 370 -17.94 -0.84 -9.16
C LEU A 370 -16.62 -1.62 -9.23
N VAL A 371 -16.67 -2.94 -9.38
CA VAL A 371 -15.45 -3.74 -9.49
C VAL A 371 -14.66 -3.44 -10.77
N MET A 372 -15.34 -3.05 -11.85
CA MET A 372 -14.66 -2.61 -13.09
C MET A 372 -13.83 -1.33 -12.90
N ALA A 373 -14.09 -0.53 -11.89
CA ALA A 373 -13.25 0.64 -11.56
C ALA A 373 -11.85 0.23 -11.10
N SER A 374 -11.65 -1.00 -10.62
CA SER A 374 -10.33 -1.51 -10.22
C SER A 374 -9.36 -1.64 -11.41
N LYS A 375 -9.84 -1.57 -12.66
CA LYS A 375 -8.99 -1.53 -13.86
C LYS A 375 -8.03 -0.33 -13.88
N ASN A 376 -8.33 0.75 -13.16
CA ASN A 376 -7.43 1.91 -13.04
C ASN A 376 -6.20 1.62 -12.14
N THR A 377 -6.20 0.46 -11.49
CA THR A 377 -5.08 -0.18 -10.79
C THR A 377 -4.89 -1.56 -11.42
N LEU A 378 -4.46 -2.60 -10.67
CA LEU A 378 -4.60 -3.97 -11.15
C LEU A 378 -5.74 -4.67 -10.39
N PRO A 379 -6.75 -5.18 -11.10
CA PRO A 379 -7.87 -5.88 -10.47
C PRO A 379 -7.40 -7.19 -9.82
N VAL A 380 -7.99 -7.53 -8.69
CA VAL A 380 -7.73 -8.82 -8.03
C VAL A 380 -8.60 -9.94 -8.57
N ARG A 381 -9.74 -9.60 -9.22
CA ARG A 381 -10.71 -10.57 -9.74
C ARG A 381 -10.31 -11.05 -11.14
N ALA A 382 -10.28 -12.35 -11.35
CA ALA A 382 -10.02 -12.95 -12.66
C ALA A 382 -11.08 -12.55 -13.69
N SER A 383 -12.35 -12.48 -13.28
CA SER A 383 -13.46 -12.02 -14.14
C SER A 383 -13.28 -10.59 -14.66
N VAL A 384 -12.76 -9.68 -13.83
CA VAL A 384 -12.44 -8.31 -14.26
C VAL A 384 -11.23 -8.30 -15.17
N THR A 385 -10.20 -9.08 -14.86
CA THR A 385 -9.00 -9.24 -15.69
C THR A 385 -9.35 -9.71 -17.09
N GLU A 386 -10.22 -10.71 -17.20
CA GLU A 386 -10.70 -11.22 -18.50
C GLU A 386 -11.47 -10.14 -19.29
N ALA A 387 -12.29 -9.33 -18.60
CA ALA A 387 -13.09 -8.30 -19.25
C ALA A 387 -12.28 -7.11 -19.76
N VAL A 388 -11.14 -6.77 -19.13
CA VAL A 388 -10.35 -5.55 -19.45
C VAL A 388 -8.95 -5.85 -19.98
N GLY A 389 -8.61 -7.10 -20.23
CA GLY A 389 -7.25 -7.53 -20.62
C GLY A 389 -6.63 -6.72 -21.75
N ASP A 390 -7.42 -6.38 -22.77
CA ASP A 390 -6.97 -5.61 -23.92
C ASP A 390 -6.73 -4.12 -23.59
N GLU A 391 -7.30 -3.60 -22.50
CA GLU A 391 -7.14 -2.20 -22.08
C GLU A 391 -5.89 -1.99 -21.19
N LEU A 392 -5.36 -3.05 -20.61
CA LEU A 392 -4.23 -3.02 -19.66
C LEU A 392 -3.06 -3.85 -20.21
N PRO A 393 -2.15 -3.26 -21.00
CA PRO A 393 -1.11 -3.98 -21.72
C PRO A 393 -0.20 -4.87 -20.87
N TYR A 394 0.06 -4.46 -19.62
CA TYR A 394 0.89 -5.25 -18.69
C TYR A 394 0.14 -6.30 -17.89
N LEU A 395 -1.21 -6.34 -17.98
CA LEU A 395 -2.02 -7.21 -17.13
C LEU A 395 -1.67 -8.69 -17.31
N ALA A 396 -1.51 -9.15 -18.55
CA ALA A 396 -1.13 -10.53 -18.85
C ALA A 396 0.23 -10.90 -18.24
N ALA A 397 1.21 -10.00 -18.34
CA ALA A 397 2.55 -10.20 -17.78
C ALA A 397 2.52 -10.28 -16.25
N TYR A 398 1.79 -9.40 -15.58
CA TYR A 398 1.64 -9.46 -14.12
C TYR A 398 0.85 -10.69 -13.67
N THR A 399 -0.17 -11.12 -14.43
CA THR A 399 -0.91 -12.34 -14.15
C THR A 399 -0.01 -13.58 -14.26
N GLU A 400 0.80 -13.69 -15.31
CA GLU A 400 1.80 -14.76 -15.45
C GLU A 400 2.84 -14.72 -14.33
N ASN A 401 3.25 -13.53 -13.91
CA ASN A 401 4.25 -13.30 -12.88
C ASN A 401 3.73 -13.57 -11.46
N SER A 402 2.41 -13.70 -11.28
CA SER A 402 1.78 -13.90 -9.95
C SER A 402 2.28 -15.14 -9.21
N LYS A 403 2.75 -16.15 -9.93
CA LYS A 403 3.38 -17.38 -9.37
C LYS A 403 4.64 -17.13 -8.53
N TYR A 404 5.25 -15.95 -8.65
CA TYR A 404 6.43 -15.55 -7.88
C TYR A 404 6.11 -14.67 -6.68
N ILE A 405 4.81 -14.34 -6.49
CA ILE A 405 4.36 -13.51 -5.38
C ILE A 405 4.47 -14.29 -4.07
N PHE A 406 5.01 -13.63 -3.06
CA PHE A 406 5.06 -14.10 -1.69
C PHE A 406 4.38 -13.10 -0.75
N ASN A 407 3.89 -13.58 0.39
CA ASN A 407 3.42 -12.69 1.45
C ASN A 407 4.64 -12.16 2.24
N PHE A 408 5.03 -10.92 1.95
CA PHE A 408 6.25 -10.32 2.51
C PHE A 408 6.13 -9.99 4.00
N SER A 409 4.92 -9.74 4.51
CA SER A 409 4.67 -9.40 5.91
C SER A 409 4.28 -10.61 6.76
N ASN A 410 3.88 -11.70 6.12
CA ASN A 410 3.22 -12.85 6.75
C ASN A 410 2.08 -12.44 7.70
N ASN A 411 1.57 -11.21 7.52
CA ASN A 411 0.53 -10.56 8.33
C ASN A 411 0.74 -10.70 9.85
N ILE A 412 1.99 -10.74 10.30
CA ILE A 412 2.33 -10.93 11.71
C ILE A 412 1.94 -9.73 12.57
N ALA A 413 1.61 -10.01 13.82
CA ALA A 413 1.44 -8.96 14.82
C ALA A 413 2.77 -8.18 15.01
N GLY A 414 2.70 -6.85 15.02
CA GLY A 414 3.89 -6.00 15.18
C GLY A 414 4.70 -5.79 13.89
N TYR A 415 4.17 -6.12 12.72
CA TYR A 415 4.90 -5.93 11.46
C TYR A 415 5.33 -4.47 11.23
N ASN A 416 4.50 -3.50 11.58
CA ASN A 416 4.85 -2.09 11.42
C ASN A 416 6.05 -1.68 12.28
N GLU A 417 6.16 -2.22 13.48
CA GLU A 417 7.29 -2.03 14.39
C GLU A 417 8.53 -2.78 13.89
N LEU A 418 8.36 -4.00 13.37
CA LEU A 418 9.43 -4.82 12.81
C LEU A 418 10.13 -4.14 11.63
N ARG A 419 9.38 -3.46 10.78
CA ARG A 419 9.93 -2.69 9.66
C ARG A 419 11.01 -1.68 10.09
N ASN A 420 10.85 -1.07 11.26
CA ASN A 420 11.78 -0.07 11.78
C ASN A 420 13.06 -0.70 12.36
N VAL A 421 13.07 -2.01 12.63
CA VAL A 421 14.26 -2.71 13.17
C VAL A 421 15.25 -3.05 12.05
N LEU A 422 14.78 -3.30 10.82
CA LEU A 422 15.62 -3.75 9.70
C LEU A 422 16.61 -2.67 9.24
N PHE A 423 16.16 -1.43 9.09
CA PHE A 423 16.94 -0.40 8.38
C PHE A 423 18.23 0.02 9.10
N PRO A 424 18.29 0.18 10.43
CA PRO A 424 19.56 0.42 11.12
C PRO A 424 20.58 -0.70 10.90
N GLU A 425 20.14 -1.94 10.77
CA GLU A 425 21.01 -3.09 10.53
C GLU A 425 21.53 -3.10 9.09
N LEU A 426 20.67 -2.80 8.10
CA LEU A 426 21.10 -2.63 6.71
C LEU A 426 22.09 -1.46 6.55
N GLN A 427 21.83 -0.33 7.21
CA GLN A 427 22.73 0.82 7.20
C GLN A 427 24.10 0.45 7.79
N SER A 428 24.14 -0.27 8.93
CA SER A 428 25.38 -0.72 9.56
C SER A 428 26.16 -1.68 8.65
N ALA A 429 25.48 -2.52 7.87
CA ALA A 429 26.10 -3.39 6.90
C ALA A 429 26.65 -2.60 5.69
N LEU A 430 25.89 -1.66 5.13
CA LEU A 430 26.30 -0.82 4.01
C LEU A 430 27.49 0.07 4.34
N THR A 431 27.55 0.61 5.57
CA THR A 431 28.69 1.42 6.04
C THR A 431 29.91 0.59 6.44
N GLY A 432 29.78 -0.74 6.49
CA GLY A 432 30.85 -1.66 6.90
C GLY A 432 31.09 -1.71 8.40
N GLU A 433 30.16 -1.18 9.22
CA GLU A 433 30.22 -1.29 10.70
C GLU A 433 29.92 -2.73 11.16
N LYS A 434 29.12 -3.47 10.39
CA LYS A 434 28.77 -4.87 10.61
C LYS A 434 28.99 -5.70 9.34
N THR A 435 29.34 -6.96 9.52
CA THR A 435 29.24 -7.97 8.46
C THR A 435 27.77 -8.29 8.18
N ALA A 436 27.48 -8.93 7.05
CA ALA A 436 26.14 -9.40 6.72
C ALA A 436 25.54 -10.29 7.83
N GLN A 437 26.35 -11.23 8.34
CA GLN A 437 25.92 -12.12 9.43
C GLN A 437 25.59 -11.34 10.69
N GLU A 438 26.48 -10.43 11.15
CA GLU A 438 26.25 -9.63 12.37
C GLU A 438 25.03 -8.72 12.25
N ALA A 439 24.78 -8.15 11.07
CA ALA A 439 23.60 -7.32 10.82
C ALA A 439 22.31 -8.15 10.89
N LEU A 440 22.28 -9.31 10.22
CA LEU A 440 21.10 -10.18 10.22
C LEU A 440 20.88 -10.86 11.58
N ASP A 441 21.93 -11.25 12.31
CA ASP A 441 21.79 -11.79 13.67
C ASP A 441 21.19 -10.74 14.61
N SER A 442 21.64 -9.49 14.52
CA SER A 442 21.09 -8.39 15.29
C SER A 442 19.64 -8.08 14.92
N TYR A 443 19.32 -8.17 13.61
CA TYR A 443 17.94 -7.99 13.16
C TYR A 443 17.01 -9.10 13.67
N VAL A 444 17.43 -10.35 13.60
CA VAL A 444 16.67 -11.51 14.10
C VAL A 444 16.47 -11.41 15.61
N GLU A 445 17.52 -11.11 16.38
CA GLU A 445 17.43 -10.96 17.85
C GLU A 445 16.41 -9.88 18.23
N LYS A 446 16.52 -8.68 17.68
CA LYS A 446 15.63 -7.56 18.00
C LYS A 446 14.23 -7.74 17.43
N GLY A 447 14.15 -8.25 16.20
CA GLY A 447 12.88 -8.44 15.50
C GLY A 447 12.01 -9.52 16.14
N ASN A 448 12.61 -10.60 16.65
CA ASN A 448 11.85 -11.64 17.35
C ASN A 448 11.26 -11.14 18.67
N VAL A 449 11.93 -10.20 19.36
CA VAL A 449 11.32 -9.52 20.52
C VAL A 449 10.06 -8.75 20.11
N VAL A 450 10.12 -8.01 18.99
CA VAL A 450 8.96 -7.27 18.46
C VAL A 450 7.83 -8.21 18.07
N ILE A 451 8.15 -9.34 17.46
CA ILE A 451 7.17 -10.38 17.09
C ILE A 451 6.48 -10.94 18.34
N ASP A 452 7.26 -11.29 19.37
CA ASP A 452 6.73 -11.84 20.63
C ASP A 452 5.86 -10.82 21.38
N GLU A 453 6.28 -9.56 21.45
CA GLU A 453 5.49 -8.47 22.02
C GLU A 453 4.18 -8.26 21.23
N GLY A 454 4.24 -8.27 19.89
CA GLY A 454 3.08 -8.18 19.02
C GLY A 454 2.09 -9.33 19.25
N ARG A 455 2.58 -10.56 19.35
CA ARG A 455 1.76 -11.75 19.67
C ARG A 455 1.13 -11.67 21.04
N ALA A 456 1.90 -11.26 22.06
CA ALA A 456 1.38 -11.09 23.42
C ALA A 456 0.27 -10.02 23.50
N GLY A 457 0.32 -9.00 22.65
CA GLY A 457 -0.70 -7.95 22.52
C GLY A 457 -1.85 -8.27 21.57
N SER A 458 -1.79 -9.39 20.84
CA SER A 458 -2.78 -9.74 19.82
C SER A 458 -4.03 -10.38 20.44
N VAL A 459 -5.20 -9.84 20.10
CA VAL A 459 -6.49 -10.44 20.48
C VAL A 459 -6.76 -11.73 19.70
N ILE A 460 -6.10 -11.95 18.56
CA ILE A 460 -6.28 -13.15 17.73
C ILE A 460 -5.62 -14.36 18.38
N TYR A 461 -4.40 -14.20 18.91
CA TYR A 461 -3.64 -15.30 19.53
C TYR A 461 -4.02 -15.56 21.01
N ASN A 462 -4.77 -14.64 21.63
CA ASN A 462 -5.15 -14.72 23.04
C ASN A 462 -6.65 -15.03 23.29
N GLN A 463 -7.35 -15.54 22.28
CA GLN A 463 -8.76 -15.97 22.39
C GLN A 463 -8.91 -17.37 22.98
#